data_9e8c2e0cd57e9b96e5e88c6b35dfe5f1
#
_entry.id   9e8c2e0cd57e9b96e5e88c6b35dfe5f1
#
_cell.length_a   1.000
_cell.length_b   1.000
_cell.length_c   1.000
_cell.angle_alpha   90.00
_cell.angle_beta   90.00
_cell.angle_gamma   90.00
#
_symmetry.space_group_name_H-M   'P 1'
#
loop_
_entity.id
_entity.type
_entity.pdbx_description
1 polymer ?
#
loop_
_entity_poly.entity_id
_entity_poly.type
_entity_poly.pdbx_seq_one_letter_code
_entity_poly.pdbx_strand_id
1 'polypeptide(L)'
;MLDFYADWCISCKEMESYTLSNPEVKQALADFVLLQVDITKNNADDKAFLKAFNLIGPPAILFFNLNQQEQTDARVIGFQGTKTFLKHLSKL
;
A
#
# COMPACT_ATOMS: atom_id res chain seq x y z
N MET A 1 -4.68 -6.49 1.18
CA MET A 1 -3.84 -5.27 1.12
C MET A 1 -3.91 -4.68 -0.28
N LEU A 2 -4.24 -3.44 -0.38
CA LEU A 2 -4.33 -2.72 -1.66
C LEU A 2 -3.23 -1.66 -1.72
N ASP A 3 -2.31 -1.82 -2.67
CA ASP A 3 -1.11 -1.00 -2.78
C ASP A 3 -1.20 -0.12 -4.04
N PHE A 4 -1.18 1.19 -3.86
CA PHE A 4 -1.17 2.15 -4.96
C PHE A 4 0.27 2.48 -5.34
N TYR A 5 0.58 2.31 -6.62
CA TYR A 5 1.93 2.38 -7.16
C TYR A 5 1.96 3.19 -8.45
N ALA A 6 3.11 3.82 -8.72
CA ALA A 6 3.40 4.42 -10.02
C ALA A 6 4.90 4.35 -10.31
N ASP A 7 5.27 4.17 -11.56
CA ASP A 7 6.68 4.09 -11.97
C ASP A 7 7.45 5.39 -11.69
N TRP A 8 6.75 6.53 -11.72
CA TRP A 8 7.36 7.84 -11.43
C TRP A 8 7.42 8.16 -9.93
N CYS A 9 6.94 7.29 -9.08
CA CYS A 9 6.90 7.50 -7.63
C CYS A 9 8.14 6.90 -6.98
N ILE A 10 9.09 7.75 -6.60
CA ILE A 10 10.35 7.32 -5.98
C ILE A 10 10.08 6.58 -4.66
N SER A 11 9.20 7.12 -3.83
CA SER A 11 8.85 6.49 -2.54
C SER A 11 8.18 5.14 -2.71
N CYS A 12 7.43 4.92 -3.81
CA CYS A 12 6.85 3.61 -4.12
C CYS A 12 7.95 2.59 -4.42
N LYS A 13 8.96 2.98 -5.18
CA LYS A 13 10.09 2.11 -5.51
C LYS A 13 10.92 1.80 -4.28
N GLU A 14 11.14 2.77 -3.42
CA GLU A 14 11.82 2.56 -2.15
C GLU A 14 11.03 1.60 -1.26
N MET A 15 9.72 1.76 -1.20
CA MET A 15 8.84 0.86 -0.44
C MET A 15 8.95 -0.58 -0.94
N GLU A 16 8.95 -0.79 -2.25
CA GLU A 16 9.14 -2.12 -2.84
C GLU A 16 10.52 -2.69 -2.55
N SER A 17 11.58 -1.88 -2.74
CA SER A 17 12.96 -2.36 -2.64
C SER A 17 13.41 -2.60 -1.21
N TYR A 18 13.02 -1.74 -0.27
CA TYR A 18 13.54 -1.79 1.10
C TYR A 18 12.60 -2.44 2.10
N THR A 19 11.31 -2.30 1.91
CA THR A 19 10.31 -2.78 2.88
C THR A 19 9.60 -4.02 2.40
N LEU A 20 8.92 -3.95 1.27
CA LEU A 20 8.09 -5.06 0.79
C LEU A 20 8.91 -6.25 0.30
N SER A 21 10.16 -6.06 -0.08
CA SER A 21 11.06 -7.15 -0.47
C SER A 21 11.72 -7.85 0.71
N ASN A 22 11.61 -7.31 1.90
CA ASN A 22 12.21 -7.89 3.10
C ASN A 22 11.55 -9.23 3.43
N PRO A 23 12.33 -10.31 3.70
CA PRO A 23 11.76 -11.64 3.95
C PRO A 23 10.79 -11.68 5.14
N GLU A 24 11.05 -10.92 6.21
CA GLU A 24 10.16 -10.86 7.37
C GLU A 24 8.82 -10.22 7.01
N VAL A 25 8.84 -9.17 6.18
CA VAL A 25 7.63 -8.51 5.69
C VAL A 25 6.85 -9.45 4.80
N LYS A 26 7.52 -10.14 3.89
CA LYS A 26 6.86 -11.13 3.01
C LYS A 26 6.19 -12.23 3.81
N GLN A 27 6.85 -12.70 4.87
CA GLN A 27 6.27 -13.71 5.74
C GLN A 27 5.06 -13.18 6.50
N ALA A 28 5.14 -11.95 7.00
CA ALA A 28 4.02 -11.32 7.71
C ALA A 28 2.81 -11.12 6.81
N LEU A 29 3.04 -10.94 5.50
CA LEU A 29 1.97 -10.74 4.50
C LEU A 29 1.52 -12.04 3.84
N ALA A 30 2.06 -13.19 4.23
CA ALA A 30 1.79 -14.47 3.55
C ALA A 30 0.29 -14.82 3.50
N ASP A 31 -0.47 -14.45 4.53
CA ASP A 31 -1.90 -14.74 4.61
C ASP A 31 -2.77 -13.62 4.03
N PHE A 32 -2.16 -12.57 3.49
CA PHE A 32 -2.89 -11.45 2.90
C PHE A 32 -3.08 -11.68 1.40
N VAL A 33 -4.23 -11.26 0.88
CA VAL A 33 -4.40 -11.09 -0.56
C VAL A 33 -3.76 -9.75 -0.93
N LEU A 34 -2.77 -9.78 -1.82
CA LEU A 34 -2.01 -8.61 -2.21
C LEU A 34 -2.46 -8.15 -3.59
N LEU A 35 -3.00 -6.93 -3.65
CA LEU A 35 -3.44 -6.31 -4.90
C LEU A 35 -2.68 -5.01 -5.10
N GLN A 36 -2.24 -4.78 -6.33
CA GLN A 36 -1.56 -3.53 -6.68
C GLN A 36 -2.38 -2.77 -7.72
N VAL A 37 -2.53 -1.47 -7.50
CA VAL A 37 -3.14 -0.55 -8.45
C VAL A 37 -2.02 0.30 -9.04
N ASP A 38 -1.74 0.11 -10.33
CA ASP A 38 -0.73 0.89 -11.03
C ASP A 38 -1.38 2.12 -11.66
N ILE A 39 -1.03 3.30 -11.15
CA ILE A 39 -1.55 4.57 -11.61
C ILE A 39 -0.49 5.37 -12.38
N THR A 40 0.48 4.68 -13.00
CA THR A 40 1.57 5.32 -13.73
C THR A 40 1.06 6.27 -14.81
N LYS A 41 0.00 5.91 -15.51
CA LYS A 41 -0.58 6.74 -16.57
C LYS A 41 -1.22 8.02 -16.05
N ASN A 42 -1.64 8.00 -14.78
CA ASN A 42 -2.28 9.15 -14.12
C ASN A 42 -3.41 9.76 -14.97
N ASN A 43 -4.17 8.91 -15.64
CA ASN A 43 -5.29 9.30 -16.49
C ASN A 43 -6.54 9.60 -15.65
N ALA A 44 -7.67 9.92 -16.32
CA ALA A 44 -8.90 10.26 -15.63
C ALA A 44 -9.41 9.12 -14.72
N ASP A 45 -9.28 7.87 -15.17
CA ASP A 45 -9.70 6.70 -14.40
C ASP A 45 -8.84 6.53 -13.14
N ASP A 46 -7.53 6.71 -13.27
CA ASP A 46 -6.59 6.64 -12.14
C ASP A 46 -6.91 7.72 -11.10
N LYS A 47 -7.15 8.94 -11.57
CA LYS A 47 -7.50 10.07 -10.69
C LYS A 47 -8.83 9.84 -9.98
N ALA A 48 -9.81 9.31 -10.69
CA ALA A 48 -11.11 8.98 -10.12
C ALA A 48 -10.99 7.88 -9.06
N PHE A 49 -10.13 6.88 -9.30
CA PHE A 49 -9.89 5.80 -8.34
C PHE A 49 -9.25 6.32 -7.05
N LEU A 50 -8.23 7.18 -7.17
CA LEU A 50 -7.60 7.82 -6.03
C LEU A 50 -8.61 8.65 -5.23
N LYS A 51 -9.43 9.43 -5.93
CA LYS A 51 -10.43 10.28 -5.30
C LYS A 51 -11.48 9.45 -4.56
N ALA A 52 -11.85 8.30 -5.09
CA ALA A 52 -12.82 7.41 -4.46
C ALA A 52 -12.35 6.94 -3.08
N PHE A 53 -11.04 6.84 -2.87
CA PHE A 53 -10.44 6.48 -1.58
C PHE A 53 -9.93 7.69 -0.79
N ASN A 54 -10.20 8.90 -1.26
CA ASN A 54 -9.71 10.15 -0.65
C ASN A 54 -8.18 10.19 -0.58
N LEU A 55 -7.51 9.71 -1.62
CA LEU A 55 -6.05 9.72 -1.73
C LEU A 55 -5.59 10.82 -2.69
N ILE A 56 -4.45 11.44 -2.35
CA ILE A 56 -3.82 12.45 -3.20
C ILE A 56 -2.93 11.79 -4.26
N GLY A 57 -2.22 10.73 -3.89
CA GLY A 57 -1.33 10.02 -4.79
C GLY A 57 -0.59 8.89 -4.08
N PRO A 58 0.30 8.17 -4.82
CA PRO A 58 1.08 7.09 -4.25
C PRO A 58 2.29 7.63 -3.46
N PRO A 59 2.92 6.83 -2.57
CA PRO A 59 2.48 5.49 -2.21
C PRO A 59 1.36 5.54 -1.17
N ALA A 60 0.45 4.59 -1.27
CA ALA A 60 -0.60 4.40 -0.27
C ALA A 60 -0.94 2.92 -0.20
N ILE A 61 -1.03 2.40 1.01
CA ILE A 61 -1.41 1.00 1.23
C ILE A 61 -2.63 0.98 2.15
N LEU A 62 -3.68 0.31 1.68
CA LEU A 62 -4.94 0.19 2.38
C LEU A 62 -5.15 -1.26 2.80
N PHE A 63 -5.71 -1.46 3.97
CA PHE A 63 -5.98 -2.79 4.50
C PHE A 63 -7.48 -3.00 4.65
N PHE A 64 -7.94 -4.18 4.24
CA PHE A 64 -9.34 -4.59 4.33
C PHE A 64 -9.45 -5.85 5.16
N ASN A 65 -10.51 -5.96 5.97
CA ASN A 65 -10.78 -7.17 6.75
C ASN A 65 -11.46 -8.25 5.89
N LEU A 66 -11.76 -9.39 6.49
CA LEU A 66 -12.39 -10.51 5.79
C LEU A 66 -13.80 -10.18 5.29
N ASN A 67 -14.43 -9.16 5.84
CA ASN A 67 -15.76 -8.70 5.40
C ASN A 67 -15.65 -7.63 4.31
N GLN A 68 -14.46 -7.41 3.75
CA GLN A 68 -14.18 -6.45 2.69
C GLN A 68 -14.42 -4.99 3.13
N GLN A 69 -14.31 -4.74 4.43
CA GLN A 69 -14.41 -3.39 4.98
C GLN A 69 -13.01 -2.82 5.20
N GLU A 70 -12.79 -1.60 4.71
CA GLU A 70 -11.51 -0.95 4.88
C GLU A 70 -11.26 -0.58 6.35
N GLN A 71 -10.06 -0.88 6.84
CA GLN A 71 -9.59 -0.44 8.14
C GLN A 71 -8.89 0.90 7.98
N THR A 72 -9.65 1.98 7.99
CA THR A 72 -9.15 3.32 7.65
C THR A 72 -8.04 3.80 8.59
N ASP A 73 -8.06 3.37 9.85
CA ASP A 73 -7.02 3.72 10.82
C ASP A 73 -5.69 3.02 10.53
N ALA A 74 -5.69 2.02 9.66
CA ALA A 74 -4.51 1.23 9.33
C ALA A 74 -3.85 1.65 8.02
N ARG A 75 -4.26 2.76 7.41
CA ARG A 75 -3.67 3.24 6.16
C ARG A 75 -2.20 3.57 6.34
N VAL A 76 -1.40 3.17 5.35
CA VAL A 76 0.01 3.57 5.26
C VAL A 76 0.13 4.57 4.14
N ILE A 77 0.37 5.82 4.48
CA ILE A 77 0.53 6.91 3.52
C ILE A 77 2.00 7.32 3.51
N GLY A 78 2.62 7.23 2.34
CA GLY A 78 4.04 7.51 2.19
C GLY A 78 4.92 6.32 2.53
N PHE A 79 6.23 6.53 2.54
CA PHE A 79 7.20 5.49 2.80
C PHE A 79 7.23 5.07 4.28
N GLN A 80 7.32 3.76 4.52
CA GLN A 80 7.63 3.22 5.84
C GLN A 80 8.78 2.22 5.72
N GLY A 81 9.78 2.32 6.62
CA GLY A 81 10.85 1.34 6.71
C GLY A 81 10.36 0.00 7.26
N THR A 82 11.20 -1.02 7.15
CA THR A 82 10.83 -2.40 7.51
C THR A 82 10.31 -2.53 8.92
N LYS A 83 11.01 -1.98 9.91
CA LYS A 83 10.60 -2.10 11.33
C LYS A 83 9.26 -1.43 11.59
N THR A 84 9.07 -0.24 11.06
CA THR A 84 7.84 0.52 11.23
C THR A 84 6.67 -0.23 10.58
N PHE A 85 6.88 -0.76 9.39
CA PHE A 85 5.85 -1.50 8.67
C PHE A 85 5.47 -2.80 9.37
N LEU A 86 6.46 -3.56 9.87
CA LEU A 86 6.21 -4.78 10.64
C LEU A 86 5.40 -4.49 11.90
N LYS A 87 5.76 -3.42 12.62
CA LYS A 87 5.03 -3.00 13.80
C LYS A 87 3.58 -2.63 13.45
N HIS A 88 3.40 -1.95 12.32
CA HIS A 88 2.07 -1.59 11.82
C HIS A 88 1.23 -2.84 11.54
N LEU A 89 1.79 -3.82 10.84
CA LEU A 89 1.12 -5.07 10.53
C LEU A 89 0.72 -5.84 11.80
N SER A 90 1.53 -5.78 12.85
CA SER A 90 1.25 -6.50 14.09
C SER A 90 0.02 -5.99 14.82
N LYS A 91 -0.47 -4.81 14.47
CA LYS A 91 -1.66 -4.19 15.08
C LYS A 91 -2.96 -4.48 14.32
N LEU A 92 -2.84 -5.13 13.18
CA LEU A 92 -4.02 -5.44 12.36
C LEU A 92 -4.85 -6.60 12.88
#